data_0a9c58c56a61e531f68707d5dca4a41f
#
_entry.id   0a9c58c56a61e531f68707d5dca4a41f
#
_cell.length_a   1.000
_cell.length_b   1.000
_cell.length_c   1.000
_cell.angle_alpha   90.00
_cell.angle_beta   90.00
_cell.angle_gamma   90.00
#
_symmetry.space_group_name_H-M   'P 1'
#
loop_
_entity.id
_entity.type
_entity.pdbx_description
1 polymer ?
#
loop_
_entity_poly.entity_id
_entity_poly.type
_entity_poly.pdbx_seq_one_letter_code
_entity_poly.pdbx_strand_id
1 'polypeptide(L)'
;MSYILCADICAQDVPQVTVFLPNPPKAESDLFICDNYLYTYGKELRTSDRGTQAKIDMVWSLDDYMPLYADVMGITVSAFKASNIYQLLSYGDRYGQLAIKAAVMSYNRERPYVYFNEPSLLPDLDELHSDESSYPAYQSCLGWLYALLLAEVCPDIMNDILKRGEAFGPSAVISGFSFDSDAYAGYLLGSAILSRLHTHSGFDDLLAYAQADYKRLTKASTRFDDTPYFSYEELPNSVIYLPEPPAAGSAKYTYDLAKYEEGKSLRRTRSGIRAIEDVEYSTDNFCRIYSEVLGVTINATVTPAIYELVSRVHPLGNAATQMAKGHYMRKRPYVEMNEETSYRPDEASLRETGSYPSGHASGSWLMALVFSEVARTQQDALLARAYTFGQGRVITGYHWQTDVDYGRLVGSAVYAVLHTDKEFVSQMAKAVNEYKSLYSAIHTVKDEPQEGEAPIYTLQGVRLSAPPTRHGIYIKGKKKINIR
;
A
#
# COMPACT_ATOMS: atom_id res chain seq x y z
N MET A 1 29.93 -4.11 -16.48
CA MET A 1 29.47 -3.02 -15.55
C MET A 1 28.54 -3.63 -14.50
N SER A 2 29.09 -4.34 -13.51
CA SER A 2 28.30 -5.23 -12.62
C SER A 2 28.55 -4.95 -11.13
N TYR A 3 28.73 -3.68 -10.71
CA TYR A 3 29.14 -3.37 -9.32
C TYR A 3 28.31 -2.28 -8.62
N ILE A 4 27.15 -1.87 -9.15
CA ILE A 4 26.43 -0.68 -8.59
C ILE A 4 25.37 -1.04 -7.52
N LEU A 5 24.94 -2.28 -7.37
CA LEU A 5 23.83 -2.64 -6.47
C LEU A 5 24.15 -3.73 -5.42
N CYS A 6 25.37 -3.75 -4.90
CA CYS A 6 25.70 -4.47 -3.67
C CYS A 6 25.76 -3.54 -2.46
N ALA A 7 24.79 -2.64 -2.27
CA ALA A 7 24.48 -2.19 -0.94
C ALA A 7 23.76 -3.36 -0.24
N ASP A 8 24.36 -3.89 0.82
CA ASP A 8 23.75 -4.93 1.64
C ASP A 8 22.36 -4.48 2.03
N ILE A 9 21.31 -5.14 1.48
CA ILE A 9 19.93 -4.91 1.92
C ILE A 9 19.89 -5.40 3.36
N CYS A 10 19.84 -4.45 4.29
CA CYS A 10 19.83 -4.77 5.71
C CYS A 10 18.41 -5.14 6.14
N ALA A 11 18.28 -6.11 7.05
CA ALA A 11 16.97 -6.47 7.62
C ALA A 11 16.24 -5.29 8.30
N GLN A 12 16.96 -4.22 8.65
CA GLN A 12 16.40 -2.97 9.18
C GLN A 12 15.76 -2.08 8.10
N ASP A 13 15.90 -2.44 6.84
CA ASP A 13 15.46 -1.65 5.70
C ASP A 13 14.07 -2.05 5.18
N VAL A 14 13.53 -3.17 5.65
CA VAL A 14 12.20 -3.64 5.25
C VAL A 14 11.08 -2.95 6.03
N PRO A 15 9.87 -2.80 5.45
CA PRO A 15 8.73 -2.21 6.13
C PRO A 15 8.36 -2.93 7.43
N GLN A 16 7.99 -2.19 8.47
CA GLN A 16 7.49 -2.76 9.74
C GLN A 16 6.01 -3.12 9.59
N VAL A 17 5.74 -4.29 9.06
CA VAL A 17 4.40 -4.76 8.67
C VAL A 17 3.36 -4.66 9.78
N THR A 18 3.73 -4.85 11.03
CA THR A 18 2.83 -4.77 12.19
C THR A 18 2.27 -3.36 12.44
N VAL A 19 2.82 -2.34 11.81
CA VAL A 19 2.37 -0.95 11.91
C VAL A 19 1.21 -0.67 10.96
N PHE A 20 1.22 -1.23 9.75
CA PHE A 20 0.27 -0.86 8.70
C PHE A 20 -0.57 -2.02 8.15
N LEU A 21 -0.09 -3.27 8.21
CA LEU A 21 -0.93 -4.41 7.84
C LEU A 21 -1.98 -4.69 8.93
N PRO A 22 -3.22 -5.04 8.57
CA PRO A 22 -4.16 -5.57 9.54
C PRO A 22 -3.61 -6.84 10.18
N ASN A 23 -4.00 -7.12 11.41
CA ASN A 23 -3.69 -8.42 11.99
C ASN A 23 -4.47 -9.54 11.26
N PRO A 24 -3.92 -10.74 11.14
CA PRO A 24 -4.67 -11.88 10.62
C PRO A 24 -5.96 -12.08 11.43
N PRO A 25 -7.05 -12.51 10.80
CA PRO A 25 -8.33 -12.68 11.47
C PRO A 25 -8.23 -13.68 12.62
N LYS A 26 -8.87 -13.35 13.75
CA LYS A 26 -9.02 -14.29 14.87
C LYS A 26 -10.06 -15.36 14.51
N ALA A 27 -9.86 -16.56 15.03
CA ALA A 27 -10.87 -17.61 14.94
C ALA A 27 -12.26 -17.05 15.38
N GLU A 28 -13.32 -17.47 14.72
CA GLU A 28 -14.72 -17.06 14.99
C GLU A 28 -15.06 -15.58 14.65
N SER A 29 -14.09 -14.79 14.13
CA SER A 29 -14.43 -13.45 13.61
C SER A 29 -15.13 -13.56 12.24
N ASP A 30 -15.94 -12.53 11.90
CA ASP A 30 -16.64 -12.47 10.61
C ASP A 30 -15.68 -12.59 9.42
N LEU A 31 -14.48 -12.01 9.52
CA LEU A 31 -13.47 -12.13 8.48
C LEU A 31 -12.93 -13.57 8.38
N PHE A 32 -12.74 -14.25 9.51
CA PHE A 32 -12.29 -15.66 9.49
C PHE A 32 -13.39 -16.59 8.95
N ILE A 33 -14.67 -16.29 9.25
CA ILE A 33 -15.80 -17.02 8.66
C ILE A 33 -15.81 -16.83 7.14
N CYS A 34 -15.56 -15.61 6.66
CA CYS A 34 -15.42 -15.34 5.23
C CYS A 34 -14.24 -16.11 4.62
N ASP A 35 -13.06 -16.08 5.25
CA ASP A 35 -11.89 -16.83 4.82
C ASP A 35 -12.17 -18.33 4.67
N ASN A 36 -12.85 -18.93 5.66
CA ASN A 36 -13.20 -20.34 5.64
C ASN A 36 -14.18 -20.69 4.51
N TYR A 37 -15.15 -19.82 4.27
CA TYR A 37 -16.09 -20.00 3.18
C TYR A 37 -15.39 -19.91 1.82
N LEU A 38 -14.53 -18.90 1.64
CA LEU A 38 -13.77 -18.72 0.40
C LEU A 38 -12.77 -19.85 0.15
N TYR A 39 -12.14 -20.37 1.20
CA TYR A 39 -11.33 -21.58 1.10
C TYR A 39 -12.16 -22.78 0.64
N THR A 40 -13.33 -23.00 1.25
CA THR A 40 -14.25 -24.09 0.87
C THR A 40 -14.71 -23.97 -0.57
N TYR A 41 -15.11 -22.78 -0.99
CA TYR A 41 -15.46 -22.51 -2.39
C TYR A 41 -14.26 -22.70 -3.32
N GLY A 42 -13.06 -22.28 -2.91
CA GLY A 42 -11.83 -22.51 -3.66
C GLY A 42 -11.56 -23.99 -3.91
N LYS A 43 -11.87 -24.87 -2.95
CA LYS A 43 -11.75 -26.33 -3.13
C LYS A 43 -12.66 -26.88 -4.24
N GLU A 44 -13.87 -26.35 -4.38
CA GLU A 44 -14.79 -26.74 -5.46
C GLU A 44 -14.21 -26.40 -6.83
N LEU A 45 -13.40 -25.35 -6.93
CA LEU A 45 -12.77 -24.91 -8.17
C LEU A 45 -11.53 -25.74 -8.56
N ARG A 46 -10.96 -26.55 -7.65
CA ARG A 46 -9.70 -27.28 -7.89
C ARG A 46 -9.72 -28.20 -9.09
N THR A 47 -10.90 -28.74 -9.47
CA THR A 47 -11.07 -29.63 -10.63
C THR A 47 -11.44 -28.91 -11.93
N SER A 48 -11.56 -27.58 -11.89
CA SER A 48 -11.87 -26.73 -13.05
C SER A 48 -10.61 -26.19 -13.74
N ASP A 49 -10.80 -25.48 -14.86
CA ASP A 49 -9.71 -24.73 -15.53
C ASP A 49 -9.10 -23.70 -14.60
N ARG A 50 -9.90 -23.09 -13.70
CA ARG A 50 -9.40 -22.14 -12.69
C ARG A 50 -8.51 -22.83 -11.67
N GLY A 51 -8.81 -24.07 -11.28
CA GLY A 51 -7.96 -24.88 -10.43
C GLY A 51 -6.65 -25.29 -11.12
N THR A 52 -6.72 -25.62 -12.40
CA THR A 52 -5.53 -25.87 -13.22
C THR A 52 -4.63 -24.64 -13.26
N GLN A 53 -5.19 -23.45 -13.48
CA GLN A 53 -4.43 -22.20 -13.44
C GLN A 53 -3.87 -21.93 -12.03
N ALA A 54 -4.65 -22.18 -10.99
CA ALA A 54 -4.18 -22.01 -9.61
C ALA A 54 -2.96 -22.90 -9.32
N LYS A 55 -2.92 -24.12 -9.85
CA LYS A 55 -1.76 -25.01 -9.71
C LYS A 55 -0.52 -24.44 -10.41
N ILE A 56 -0.67 -23.86 -11.60
CA ILE A 56 0.41 -23.22 -12.36
C ILE A 56 0.93 -21.97 -11.62
N ASP A 57 0.05 -21.23 -10.95
CA ASP A 57 0.38 -19.98 -10.25
C ASP A 57 1.09 -20.18 -8.91
N MET A 58 1.12 -21.41 -8.39
CA MET A 58 1.84 -21.72 -7.15
C MET A 58 3.34 -21.88 -7.42
N VAL A 59 4.01 -20.76 -7.55
CA VAL A 59 5.43 -20.60 -7.87
C VAL A 59 6.18 -19.94 -6.73
N TRP A 60 7.49 -20.24 -6.59
CA TRP A 60 8.28 -19.88 -5.43
C TRP A 60 9.60 -19.15 -5.79
N SER A 61 9.92 -19.06 -7.07
CA SER A 61 11.12 -18.38 -7.54
C SER A 61 10.81 -17.38 -8.65
N LEU A 62 11.64 -16.36 -8.79
CA LEU A 62 11.52 -15.37 -9.89
C LEU A 62 11.50 -16.08 -11.26
N ASP A 63 12.36 -17.10 -11.44
CA ASP A 63 12.44 -17.83 -12.72
C ASP A 63 11.14 -18.56 -13.07
N ASP A 64 10.35 -18.98 -12.06
CA ASP A 64 9.05 -19.59 -12.27
C ASP A 64 7.94 -18.55 -12.55
N TYR A 65 8.05 -17.34 -11.98
CA TYR A 65 7.12 -16.24 -12.30
C TYR A 65 7.32 -15.70 -13.73
N MET A 66 8.54 -15.70 -14.24
CA MET A 66 8.85 -15.04 -15.52
C MET A 66 8.10 -15.63 -16.72
N PRO A 67 7.95 -16.95 -16.91
CA PRO A 67 7.12 -17.50 -17.97
C PRO A 67 5.66 -17.02 -17.91
N LEU A 68 5.11 -16.86 -16.69
CA LEU A 68 3.73 -16.45 -16.47
C LEU A 68 3.46 -14.97 -16.84
N TYR A 69 4.48 -14.13 -16.79
CA TYR A 69 4.41 -12.76 -17.30
C TYR A 69 4.83 -12.66 -18.77
N ALA A 70 5.70 -13.56 -19.26
CA ALA A 70 6.13 -13.58 -20.65
C ALA A 70 4.95 -13.70 -21.63
N ASP A 71 3.93 -14.49 -21.27
CA ASP A 71 2.71 -14.65 -22.08
C ASP A 71 1.95 -13.32 -22.23
N VAL A 72 1.91 -12.51 -21.19
CA VAL A 72 1.27 -11.18 -21.20
C VAL A 72 2.12 -10.15 -21.95
N MET A 73 3.42 -10.16 -21.72
CA MET A 73 4.36 -9.20 -22.30
C MET A 73 4.70 -9.48 -23.78
N GLY A 74 4.45 -10.68 -24.27
CA GLY A 74 4.87 -11.11 -25.61
C GLY A 74 6.40 -11.21 -25.77
N ILE A 75 7.16 -11.14 -24.68
CA ILE A 75 8.62 -11.27 -24.66
C ILE A 75 9.08 -12.22 -23.56
N THR A 76 10.16 -12.95 -23.81
CA THR A 76 10.80 -13.78 -22.80
C THR A 76 11.73 -12.93 -21.93
N VAL A 77 11.55 -13.00 -20.62
CA VAL A 77 12.40 -12.35 -19.62
C VAL A 77 13.27 -13.39 -18.91
N SER A 78 14.58 -13.23 -18.95
CA SER A 78 15.55 -14.08 -18.26
C SER A 78 16.88 -13.34 -18.11
N ALA A 79 17.82 -13.89 -17.36
CA ALA A 79 19.18 -13.32 -17.23
C ALA A 79 19.91 -13.11 -18.57
N PHE A 80 19.48 -13.79 -19.65
CA PHE A 80 20.09 -13.73 -20.99
C PHE A 80 19.22 -12.98 -22.00
N LYS A 81 17.90 -12.93 -21.78
CA LYS A 81 16.95 -12.22 -22.65
C LYS A 81 16.21 -11.18 -21.82
N ALA A 82 16.16 -9.94 -22.33
CA ALA A 82 15.66 -8.79 -21.57
C ALA A 82 16.34 -8.66 -20.19
N SER A 83 17.67 -8.72 -20.20
CA SER A 83 18.49 -8.84 -18.99
C SER A 83 18.31 -7.70 -17.99
N ASN A 84 18.01 -6.46 -18.46
CA ASN A 84 17.77 -5.33 -17.56
C ASN A 84 16.41 -5.45 -16.88
N ILE A 85 15.37 -5.95 -17.56
CA ILE A 85 14.07 -6.26 -16.94
C ILE A 85 14.26 -7.34 -15.87
N TYR A 86 15.00 -8.41 -16.21
CA TYR A 86 15.30 -9.47 -15.25
C TYR A 86 16.08 -8.96 -14.04
N GLN A 87 17.05 -8.06 -14.21
CA GLN A 87 17.81 -7.45 -13.13
C GLN A 87 16.93 -6.59 -12.21
N LEU A 88 16.01 -5.78 -12.77
CA LEU A 88 15.05 -5.01 -12.02
C LEU A 88 14.19 -5.93 -11.14
N LEU A 89 13.62 -6.98 -11.75
CA LEU A 89 12.78 -7.93 -11.03
C LEU A 89 13.56 -8.74 -9.99
N SER A 90 14.82 -9.13 -10.29
CA SER A 90 15.70 -9.81 -9.33
C SER A 90 16.03 -8.92 -8.12
N TYR A 91 16.15 -7.61 -8.33
CA TYR A 91 16.36 -6.67 -7.23
C TYR A 91 15.10 -6.57 -6.36
N GLY A 92 13.93 -6.43 -6.98
CA GLY A 92 12.64 -6.44 -6.30
C GLY A 92 12.37 -7.76 -5.57
N ASP A 93 12.69 -8.90 -6.21
CA ASP A 93 12.55 -10.23 -5.64
C ASP A 93 13.34 -10.40 -4.34
N ARG A 94 14.63 -10.10 -4.38
CA ARG A 94 15.48 -10.23 -3.18
C ARG A 94 14.96 -9.39 -2.01
N TYR A 95 14.53 -8.17 -2.30
CA TYR A 95 13.98 -7.29 -1.28
C TYR A 95 12.60 -7.79 -0.80
N GLY A 96 11.75 -8.25 -1.71
CA GLY A 96 10.45 -8.84 -1.43
C GLY A 96 10.56 -10.08 -0.54
N GLN A 97 11.48 -10.98 -0.84
CA GLN A 97 11.75 -12.17 -0.03
C GLN A 97 12.16 -11.82 1.40
N LEU A 98 13.02 -10.81 1.58
CA LEU A 98 13.41 -10.34 2.92
C LEU A 98 12.24 -9.71 3.68
N ALA A 99 11.41 -8.91 3.01
CA ALA A 99 10.24 -8.28 3.62
C ALA A 99 9.18 -9.32 4.01
N ILE A 100 8.91 -10.31 3.18
CA ILE A 100 8.01 -11.43 3.50
C ILE A 100 8.56 -12.22 4.67
N LYS A 101 9.85 -12.56 4.66
CA LYS A 101 10.47 -13.29 5.78
C LYS A 101 10.33 -12.54 7.10
N ALA A 102 10.55 -11.24 7.12
CA ALA A 102 10.34 -10.40 8.30
C ALA A 102 8.86 -10.37 8.73
N ALA A 103 7.94 -10.33 7.75
CA ALA A 103 6.50 -10.31 7.99
C ALA A 103 6.02 -11.63 8.60
N VAL A 104 6.35 -12.78 8.01
CA VAL A 104 5.90 -14.10 8.50
C VAL A 104 6.44 -14.41 9.90
N MET A 105 7.61 -13.86 10.28
CA MET A 105 8.12 -13.95 11.64
C MET A 105 7.29 -13.16 12.68
N SER A 106 6.55 -12.14 12.21
CA SER A 106 5.69 -11.30 13.07
C SER A 106 4.30 -11.88 13.26
N TYR A 107 3.88 -12.78 12.37
CA TYR A 107 2.56 -13.40 12.37
C TYR A 107 2.70 -14.92 12.30
N ASN A 108 2.01 -15.60 13.18
CA ASN A 108 1.99 -17.08 13.21
C ASN A 108 0.58 -17.55 12.83
N ARG A 109 0.30 -17.71 11.53
CA ARG A 109 -0.97 -18.18 11.03
C ARG A 109 -0.80 -19.49 10.28
N GLU A 110 -1.50 -20.53 10.73
CA GLU A 110 -1.51 -21.81 10.02
C GLU A 110 -2.09 -21.65 8.61
N ARG A 111 -1.52 -22.37 7.65
CA ARG A 111 -2.06 -22.44 6.29
C ARG A 111 -3.42 -23.16 6.31
N PRO A 112 -4.34 -22.83 5.38
CA PRO A 112 -5.67 -23.47 5.35
C PRO A 112 -5.61 -25.00 5.35
N TYR A 113 -4.75 -25.62 4.54
CA TYR A 113 -4.65 -27.08 4.49
C TYR A 113 -4.15 -27.70 5.81
N VAL A 114 -3.31 -26.99 6.57
CA VAL A 114 -2.87 -27.40 7.91
C VAL A 114 -4.02 -27.24 8.91
N TYR A 115 -4.65 -26.05 8.92
CA TYR A 115 -5.75 -25.74 9.83
C TYR A 115 -6.92 -26.72 9.71
N PHE A 116 -7.30 -27.09 8.47
CA PHE A 116 -8.38 -28.03 8.22
C PHE A 116 -7.93 -29.50 8.20
N ASN A 117 -6.62 -29.77 8.37
CA ASN A 117 -6.04 -31.11 8.32
C ASN A 117 -6.46 -31.90 7.06
N GLU A 118 -6.31 -31.28 5.89
CA GLU A 118 -6.64 -31.87 4.60
C GLU A 118 -5.60 -31.45 3.54
N PRO A 119 -5.43 -32.21 2.45
CA PRO A 119 -4.42 -31.91 1.46
C PRO A 119 -4.71 -30.61 0.70
N SER A 120 -3.65 -29.89 0.33
CA SER A 120 -3.72 -28.75 -0.60
C SER A 120 -3.96 -29.23 -2.04
N LEU A 121 -3.97 -28.31 -2.99
CA LEU A 121 -3.96 -28.64 -4.42
C LEU A 121 -2.62 -29.25 -4.89
N LEU A 122 -1.56 -29.11 -4.08
CA LEU A 122 -0.19 -29.54 -4.35
C LEU A 122 0.36 -30.35 -3.17
N PRO A 123 -0.18 -31.57 -2.91
CA PRO A 123 0.15 -32.35 -1.71
C PRO A 123 1.64 -32.63 -1.54
N ASP A 124 2.40 -32.69 -2.64
CA ASP A 124 3.84 -32.92 -2.62
C ASP A 124 4.63 -31.75 -1.98
N LEU A 125 4.00 -30.58 -1.85
CA LEU A 125 4.57 -29.38 -1.22
C LEU A 125 4.06 -29.14 0.21
N ASP A 126 3.07 -29.89 0.67
CA ASP A 126 2.40 -29.65 1.95
C ASP A 126 3.38 -29.77 3.12
N GLU A 127 4.19 -30.84 3.17
CA GLU A 127 5.16 -31.05 4.23
C GLU A 127 6.24 -29.94 4.24
N LEU A 128 6.67 -29.51 3.06
CA LEU A 128 7.71 -28.48 2.91
C LEU A 128 7.31 -27.11 3.50
N HIS A 129 6.02 -26.77 3.42
CA HIS A 129 5.51 -25.45 3.80
C HIS A 129 4.56 -25.47 5.02
N SER A 130 4.38 -26.61 5.69
CA SER A 130 3.43 -26.75 6.81
C SER A 130 3.76 -25.87 8.01
N ASP A 131 5.04 -25.65 8.28
CA ASP A 131 5.54 -24.87 9.42
C ASP A 131 5.66 -23.36 9.11
N GLU A 132 5.39 -22.96 7.87
CA GLU A 132 5.47 -21.55 7.46
C GLU A 132 4.13 -20.83 7.68
N SER A 133 4.18 -19.60 8.18
CA SER A 133 3.00 -18.74 8.26
C SER A 133 2.38 -18.50 6.87
N SER A 134 1.05 -18.58 6.79
CA SER A 134 0.30 -18.22 5.57
C SER A 134 0.20 -16.70 5.35
N TYR A 135 0.42 -15.89 6.39
CA TYR A 135 0.17 -14.46 6.41
C TYR A 135 1.45 -13.64 6.52
N PRO A 136 1.63 -12.61 5.65
CA PRO A 136 0.90 -12.34 4.41
C PRO A 136 1.23 -13.36 3.32
N ALA A 137 0.33 -13.55 2.34
CA ALA A 137 0.53 -14.57 1.31
C ALA A 137 1.71 -14.24 0.38
N TYR A 138 2.60 -15.22 0.21
CA TYR A 138 3.81 -15.11 -0.61
C TYR A 138 3.50 -14.80 -2.06
N GLN A 139 2.62 -15.61 -2.69
CA GLN A 139 2.32 -15.52 -4.12
C GLN A 139 1.65 -14.19 -4.49
N SER A 140 0.73 -13.71 -3.67
CA SER A 140 0.09 -12.41 -3.93
C SER A 140 1.05 -11.25 -3.69
N CYS A 141 1.96 -11.34 -2.72
CA CYS A 141 2.93 -10.29 -2.46
C CYS A 141 3.92 -10.13 -3.63
N LEU A 142 4.60 -11.20 -4.03
CA LEU A 142 5.58 -11.14 -5.11
C LEU A 142 4.91 -10.98 -6.48
N GLY A 143 3.80 -11.69 -6.73
CA GLY A 143 3.06 -11.54 -7.98
C GLY A 143 2.61 -10.09 -8.19
N TRP A 144 2.04 -9.45 -7.16
CA TRP A 144 1.64 -8.05 -7.24
C TRP A 144 2.83 -7.09 -7.37
N LEU A 145 3.91 -7.31 -6.61
CA LEU A 145 5.13 -6.51 -6.72
C LEU A 145 5.70 -6.55 -8.14
N TYR A 146 5.80 -7.75 -8.74
CA TYR A 146 6.28 -7.86 -10.11
C TYR A 146 5.34 -7.21 -11.11
N ALA A 147 4.02 -7.33 -10.91
CA ALA A 147 3.06 -6.64 -11.76
C ALA A 147 3.21 -5.12 -11.70
N LEU A 148 3.41 -4.56 -10.52
CA LEU A 148 3.64 -3.13 -10.34
C LEU A 148 4.94 -2.69 -11.01
N LEU A 149 6.07 -3.40 -10.79
CA LEU A 149 7.35 -3.13 -11.45
C LEU A 149 7.24 -3.23 -12.98
N LEU A 150 6.53 -4.25 -13.48
CA LEU A 150 6.33 -4.41 -14.92
C LEU A 150 5.37 -3.38 -15.50
N ALA A 151 4.39 -2.87 -14.74
CA ALA A 151 3.54 -1.77 -15.18
C ALA A 151 4.34 -0.47 -15.39
N GLU A 152 5.39 -0.24 -14.60
CA GLU A 152 6.34 0.85 -14.82
C GLU A 152 7.23 0.63 -16.06
N VAL A 153 7.54 -0.62 -16.38
CA VAL A 153 8.36 -0.96 -17.56
C VAL A 153 7.54 -0.97 -18.84
N CYS A 154 6.30 -1.43 -18.79
CA CYS A 154 5.43 -1.74 -19.93
C CYS A 154 4.06 -1.03 -19.81
N PRO A 155 4.03 0.32 -19.80
CA PRO A 155 2.81 1.06 -19.54
C PRO A 155 1.70 0.87 -20.59
N ASP A 156 2.05 0.49 -21.80
CA ASP A 156 1.12 0.21 -22.91
C ASP A 156 0.27 -1.05 -22.69
N ILE A 157 0.75 -1.98 -21.88
CA ILE A 157 0.02 -3.22 -21.52
C ILE A 157 -0.20 -3.35 -20.00
N MET A 158 -0.12 -2.26 -19.25
CA MET A 158 -0.18 -2.25 -17.78
C MET A 158 -1.42 -2.94 -17.23
N ASN A 159 -2.58 -2.80 -17.89
CA ASN A 159 -3.83 -3.39 -17.41
C ASN A 159 -3.80 -4.92 -17.38
N ASP A 160 -3.25 -5.54 -18.42
CA ASP A 160 -3.11 -7.00 -18.50
C ASP A 160 -2.06 -7.52 -17.53
N ILE A 161 -0.97 -6.77 -17.33
CA ILE A 161 0.06 -7.06 -16.33
C ILE A 161 -0.54 -7.00 -14.91
N LEU A 162 -1.28 -5.95 -14.58
CA LEU A 162 -1.92 -5.78 -13.27
C LEU A 162 -2.96 -6.89 -13.02
N LYS A 163 -3.75 -7.24 -14.05
CA LYS A 163 -4.68 -8.38 -13.99
C LYS A 163 -3.95 -9.69 -13.68
N ARG A 164 -2.80 -9.90 -14.33
CA ARG A 164 -1.98 -11.10 -14.06
C ARG A 164 -1.46 -11.12 -12.63
N GLY A 165 -1.00 -9.99 -12.13
CA GLY A 165 -0.51 -9.85 -10.74
C GLY A 165 -1.59 -10.08 -9.69
N GLU A 166 -2.79 -9.57 -9.93
CA GLU A 166 -3.94 -9.78 -9.02
C GLU A 166 -4.34 -11.25 -8.97
N ALA A 167 -4.26 -11.98 -10.08
CA ALA A 167 -4.71 -13.39 -10.18
C ALA A 167 -3.93 -14.35 -9.25
N PHE A 168 -2.73 -14.02 -8.79
CA PHE A 168 -1.95 -14.87 -7.87
C PHE A 168 -2.61 -15.02 -6.49
N GLY A 169 -3.31 -14.00 -5.99
CA GLY A 169 -4.00 -14.08 -4.71
C GLY A 169 -5.13 -15.13 -4.70
N PRO A 170 -6.14 -15.03 -5.60
CA PRO A 170 -7.16 -16.06 -5.73
C PRO A 170 -6.58 -17.46 -6.00
N SER A 171 -5.46 -17.58 -6.72
CA SER A 171 -4.79 -18.86 -6.94
C SER A 171 -4.22 -19.45 -5.65
N ALA A 172 -3.64 -18.63 -4.78
CA ALA A 172 -3.15 -19.06 -3.47
C ALA A 172 -4.30 -19.54 -2.55
N VAL A 173 -5.49 -18.93 -2.66
CA VAL A 173 -6.69 -19.37 -1.92
C VAL A 173 -7.20 -20.71 -2.44
N ILE A 174 -7.38 -20.85 -3.77
CA ILE A 174 -7.87 -22.08 -4.41
C ILE A 174 -6.93 -23.25 -4.13
N SER A 175 -5.61 -23.00 -4.16
CA SER A 175 -4.60 -24.03 -3.87
C SER A 175 -4.65 -24.49 -2.41
N GLY A 176 -5.12 -23.66 -1.48
CA GLY A 176 -5.18 -23.94 -0.06
C GLY A 176 -3.94 -23.50 0.74
N PHE A 177 -3.02 -22.79 0.10
CA PHE A 177 -1.81 -22.29 0.79
C PHE A 177 -2.06 -21.00 1.55
N SER A 178 -3.10 -20.23 1.20
CA SER A 178 -3.42 -18.96 1.86
C SER A 178 -4.92 -18.76 1.99
N PHE A 179 -5.35 -18.02 3.01
CA PHE A 179 -6.69 -17.47 3.10
C PHE A 179 -6.83 -16.20 2.24
N ASP A 180 -8.05 -15.75 1.97
CA ASP A 180 -8.31 -14.54 1.18
C ASP A 180 -7.73 -13.27 1.86
N SER A 181 -7.83 -13.20 3.18
CA SER A 181 -7.22 -12.11 3.95
C SER A 181 -5.68 -12.11 3.93
N ASP A 182 -5.04 -13.30 3.79
CA ASP A 182 -3.59 -13.39 3.60
C ASP A 182 -3.18 -12.85 2.24
N ALA A 183 -3.98 -13.18 1.20
CA ALA A 183 -3.76 -12.69 -0.16
C ALA A 183 -3.86 -11.17 -0.22
N TYR A 184 -4.87 -10.59 0.42
CA TYR A 184 -5.02 -9.15 0.50
C TYR A 184 -3.85 -8.47 1.22
N ALA A 185 -3.40 -9.00 2.35
CA ALA A 185 -2.22 -8.49 3.06
C ALA A 185 -0.94 -8.58 2.20
N GLY A 186 -0.83 -9.61 1.37
CA GLY A 186 0.25 -9.75 0.39
C GLY A 186 0.29 -8.59 -0.61
N TYR A 187 -0.85 -8.19 -1.17
CA TYR A 187 -0.93 -7.03 -2.07
C TYR A 187 -0.49 -5.72 -1.41
N LEU A 188 -0.92 -5.49 -0.17
CA LEU A 188 -0.51 -4.29 0.58
C LEU A 188 0.99 -4.27 0.81
N LEU A 189 1.57 -5.42 1.18
CA LEU A 189 3.02 -5.55 1.38
C LEU A 189 3.78 -5.34 0.07
N GLY A 190 3.36 -5.95 -1.04
CA GLY A 190 3.97 -5.76 -2.36
C GLY A 190 4.00 -4.29 -2.78
N SER A 191 2.91 -3.56 -2.53
CA SER A 191 2.81 -2.12 -2.80
C SER A 191 3.76 -1.28 -1.92
N ALA A 192 3.85 -1.62 -0.63
CA ALA A 192 4.77 -0.96 0.30
C ALA A 192 6.24 -1.20 -0.08
N ILE A 193 6.55 -2.41 -0.55
CA ILE A 193 7.89 -2.76 -1.05
C ILE A 193 8.24 -1.88 -2.25
N LEU A 194 7.35 -1.72 -3.24
CA LEU A 194 7.62 -0.90 -4.41
C LEU A 194 8.01 0.52 -4.02
N SER A 195 7.23 1.18 -3.15
CA SER A 195 7.56 2.55 -2.72
C SER A 195 8.88 2.63 -1.94
N ARG A 196 9.28 1.57 -1.26
CA ARG A 196 10.59 1.48 -0.62
C ARG A 196 11.73 1.36 -1.64
N LEU A 197 11.54 0.56 -2.69
CA LEU A 197 12.54 0.37 -3.76
C LEU A 197 12.89 1.69 -4.44
N HIS A 198 11.91 2.56 -4.70
CA HIS A 198 12.15 3.90 -5.26
C HIS A 198 13.00 4.82 -4.36
N THR A 199 13.14 4.51 -3.08
CA THR A 199 14.06 5.25 -2.20
C THR A 199 15.50 4.75 -2.26
N HIS A 200 15.78 3.65 -2.97
CA HIS A 200 17.12 3.06 -3.05
C HIS A 200 17.96 3.74 -4.14
N SER A 201 19.20 4.07 -3.80
CA SER A 201 20.13 4.64 -4.77
C SER A 201 20.35 3.72 -5.96
N GLY A 202 20.20 4.25 -7.17
CA GLY A 202 20.38 3.51 -8.43
C GLY A 202 19.17 2.68 -8.86
N PHE A 203 18.06 2.69 -8.12
CA PHE A 203 16.85 2.00 -8.55
C PHE A 203 16.23 2.63 -9.80
N ASP A 204 16.20 3.98 -9.87
CA ASP A 204 15.69 4.70 -11.03
C ASP A 204 16.51 4.40 -12.30
N ASP A 205 17.83 4.27 -12.17
CA ASP A 205 18.69 3.86 -13.31
C ASP A 205 18.34 2.45 -13.78
N LEU A 206 18.11 1.53 -12.83
CA LEU A 206 17.76 0.14 -13.15
C LEU A 206 16.40 0.07 -13.84
N LEU A 207 15.42 0.85 -13.39
CA LEU A 207 14.11 1.00 -14.01
C LEU A 207 14.26 1.57 -15.44
N ALA A 208 15.04 2.63 -15.63
CA ALA A 208 15.26 3.22 -16.95
C ALA A 208 15.91 2.24 -17.93
N TYR A 209 16.86 1.41 -17.48
CA TYR A 209 17.44 0.36 -18.32
C TYR A 209 16.42 -0.72 -18.69
N ALA A 210 15.55 -1.12 -17.76
CA ALA A 210 14.49 -2.08 -18.03
C ALA A 210 13.46 -1.54 -19.05
N GLN A 211 13.06 -0.28 -18.92
CA GLN A 211 12.18 0.41 -19.88
C GLN A 211 12.81 0.48 -21.27
N ALA A 212 14.13 0.76 -21.35
CA ALA A 212 14.85 0.77 -22.62
C ALA A 212 14.91 -0.63 -23.27
N ASP A 213 15.07 -1.69 -22.48
CA ASP A 213 15.02 -3.07 -22.97
C ASP A 213 13.64 -3.41 -23.54
N TYR A 214 12.57 -3.08 -22.82
CA TYR A 214 11.20 -3.31 -23.30
C TYR A 214 10.94 -2.59 -24.63
N LYS A 215 11.24 -1.30 -24.69
CA LYS A 215 11.11 -0.49 -25.91
C LYS A 215 11.88 -1.09 -27.09
N ARG A 216 13.11 -1.54 -26.85
CA ARG A 216 13.96 -2.13 -27.89
C ARG A 216 13.40 -3.44 -28.42
N LEU A 217 12.82 -4.27 -27.53
CA LEU A 217 12.34 -5.62 -27.87
C LEU A 217 10.96 -5.60 -28.53
N THR A 218 10.08 -4.71 -28.13
CA THR A 218 8.69 -4.66 -28.61
C THR A 218 8.46 -3.62 -29.70
N LYS A 219 9.39 -2.67 -29.89
CA LYS A 219 9.22 -1.44 -30.69
C LYS A 219 8.02 -0.59 -30.21
N ALA A 220 7.59 -0.77 -28.97
CA ALA A 220 6.54 0.03 -28.38
C ALA A 220 6.91 1.51 -28.36
N SER A 221 5.95 2.37 -28.66
CA SER A 221 6.07 3.80 -28.40
C SER A 221 5.94 4.00 -26.90
N THR A 222 7.03 4.19 -26.21
CA THR A 222 6.96 4.57 -24.80
C THR A 222 6.41 5.99 -24.71
N ARG A 223 5.50 6.20 -23.81
CA ARG A 223 4.84 7.46 -23.52
C ARG A 223 5.72 8.38 -22.67
N PHE A 224 6.83 8.80 -23.20
CA PHE A 224 7.70 9.83 -22.60
C PHE A 224 7.47 11.18 -23.30
N ASP A 225 6.19 11.58 -23.45
CA ASP A 225 5.86 12.86 -24.06
C ASP A 225 5.75 13.98 -23.01
N ASP A 226 6.03 15.21 -23.43
CA ASP A 226 6.14 16.39 -22.57
C ASP A 226 4.79 16.91 -22.03
N THR A 227 3.74 16.08 -22.01
CA THR A 227 2.42 16.46 -21.48
C THR A 227 2.31 16.19 -19.98
N PRO A 228 1.73 17.12 -19.21
CA PRO A 228 1.65 16.98 -17.76
C PRO A 228 0.65 15.93 -17.33
N TYR A 229 1.06 15.03 -16.43
CA TYR A 229 0.30 13.98 -15.77
C TYR A 229 -0.88 13.37 -16.54
N PHE A 230 -1.14 12.09 -16.30
CA PHE A 230 -2.10 11.26 -17.00
C PHE A 230 -3.47 11.91 -17.21
N SER A 231 -3.99 11.88 -18.44
CA SER A 231 -5.42 12.07 -18.70
C SER A 231 -6.21 10.88 -18.10
N TYR A 232 -7.52 11.05 -17.99
CA TYR A 232 -8.40 10.01 -17.44
C TYR A 232 -8.28 8.66 -18.17
N GLU A 233 -8.14 8.70 -19.51
CA GLU A 233 -8.04 7.52 -20.38
C GLU A 233 -6.71 6.77 -20.24
N GLU A 234 -5.73 7.40 -19.64
CA GLU A 234 -4.36 6.92 -19.53
C GLU A 234 -4.07 6.27 -18.19
N LEU A 235 -4.97 6.48 -17.21
CA LEU A 235 -4.89 5.83 -15.92
C LEU A 235 -5.17 4.33 -16.06
N PRO A 236 -4.66 3.48 -15.13
CA PRO A 236 -4.99 2.06 -15.10
C PRO A 236 -6.51 1.83 -15.10
N ASN A 237 -7.01 1.04 -16.04
CA ASN A 237 -8.44 0.75 -16.17
C ASN A 237 -8.86 -0.30 -15.14
N SER A 238 -9.42 0.15 -14.04
CA SER A 238 -9.84 -0.69 -12.92
C SER A 238 -10.88 -1.78 -13.27
N VAL A 239 -11.61 -1.66 -14.38
CA VAL A 239 -12.52 -2.72 -14.86
C VAL A 239 -11.75 -3.94 -15.36
N ILE A 240 -10.54 -3.76 -15.89
CA ILE A 240 -9.77 -4.84 -16.51
C ILE A 240 -9.09 -5.73 -15.46
N TYR A 241 -8.51 -5.14 -14.44
CA TYR A 241 -7.64 -5.87 -13.50
C TYR A 241 -8.24 -6.12 -12.12
N LEU A 242 -9.32 -5.43 -11.75
CA LEU A 242 -10.03 -5.74 -10.51
C LEU A 242 -11.10 -6.81 -10.76
N PRO A 243 -11.37 -7.67 -9.77
CA PRO A 243 -12.52 -8.56 -9.82
C PRO A 243 -13.82 -7.76 -9.78
N GLU A 244 -14.93 -8.39 -10.18
CA GLU A 244 -16.26 -7.83 -10.01
C GLU A 244 -16.59 -7.61 -8.53
N PRO A 245 -17.40 -6.58 -8.18
CA PRO A 245 -17.85 -6.39 -6.81
C PRO A 245 -18.66 -7.61 -6.33
N PRO A 246 -18.61 -7.93 -5.02
CA PRO A 246 -19.28 -9.10 -4.49
C PRO A 246 -20.77 -9.12 -4.83
N ALA A 247 -21.23 -10.23 -5.37
CA ALA A 247 -22.65 -10.47 -5.64
C ALA A 247 -23.43 -10.66 -4.32
N ALA A 248 -24.67 -10.21 -4.27
CA ALA A 248 -25.55 -10.43 -3.14
C ALA A 248 -25.63 -11.92 -2.77
N GLY A 249 -25.49 -12.21 -1.48
CA GLY A 249 -25.48 -13.58 -0.95
C GLY A 249 -24.14 -14.31 -1.04
N SER A 250 -23.11 -13.72 -1.66
CA SER A 250 -21.76 -14.30 -1.64
C SER A 250 -21.08 -14.11 -0.27
N ALA A 251 -20.02 -14.89 0.00
CA ALA A 251 -19.25 -14.77 1.23
C ALA A 251 -18.66 -13.38 1.41
N LYS A 252 -18.07 -12.80 0.36
CA LYS A 252 -17.52 -11.42 0.41
C LYS A 252 -18.62 -10.37 0.63
N TYR A 253 -19.83 -10.58 0.13
CA TYR A 253 -20.95 -9.70 0.43
C TYR A 253 -21.40 -9.83 1.90
N THR A 254 -21.46 -11.05 2.42
CA THR A 254 -21.75 -11.29 3.85
C THR A 254 -20.70 -10.63 4.74
N TYR A 255 -19.44 -10.72 4.36
CA TYR A 255 -18.36 -10.00 5.05
C TYR A 255 -18.53 -8.47 4.96
N ASP A 256 -18.90 -7.93 3.79
CA ASP A 256 -19.19 -6.50 3.64
C ASP A 256 -20.32 -6.04 4.59
N LEU A 257 -21.38 -6.83 4.74
CA LEU A 257 -22.46 -6.55 5.68
C LEU A 257 -21.97 -6.56 7.14
N ALA A 258 -21.17 -7.56 7.52
CA ALA A 258 -20.61 -7.64 8.86
C ALA A 258 -19.70 -6.43 9.17
N LYS A 259 -18.85 -6.04 8.21
CA LYS A 259 -17.97 -4.86 8.35
C LYS A 259 -18.75 -3.54 8.36
N TYR A 260 -19.88 -3.46 7.66
CA TYR A 260 -20.76 -2.31 7.73
C TYR A 260 -21.37 -2.16 9.15
N GLU A 261 -21.87 -3.25 9.73
CA GLU A 261 -22.42 -3.23 11.10
C GLU A 261 -21.33 -2.94 12.16
N GLU A 262 -20.13 -3.51 12.01
CA GLU A 262 -18.98 -3.16 12.84
C GLU A 262 -18.67 -1.66 12.73
N GLY A 263 -18.59 -1.12 11.50
CA GLY A 263 -18.37 0.30 11.25
C GLY A 263 -19.44 1.19 11.92
N LYS A 264 -20.72 0.80 11.84
CA LYS A 264 -21.80 1.52 12.54
C LYS A 264 -21.57 1.59 14.05
N SER A 265 -21.10 0.50 14.66
CA SER A 265 -20.82 0.47 16.10
C SER A 265 -19.72 1.46 16.51
N LEU A 266 -18.81 1.77 15.60
CA LEU A 266 -17.67 2.66 15.82
C LEU A 266 -17.98 4.16 15.59
N ARG A 267 -19.14 4.52 15.01
CA ARG A 267 -19.48 5.91 14.62
C ARG A 267 -19.38 6.92 15.76
N ARG A 268 -19.66 6.51 17.00
CA ARG A 268 -19.62 7.38 18.20
C ARG A 268 -18.30 7.30 18.97
N THR A 269 -17.32 6.56 18.47
CA THR A 269 -15.99 6.42 19.06
C THR A 269 -15.02 7.48 18.51
N ARG A 270 -13.79 7.50 19.03
CA ARG A 270 -12.70 8.34 18.48
C ARG A 270 -12.47 8.04 17.00
N SER A 271 -12.56 6.77 16.58
CA SER A 271 -12.42 6.38 15.17
C SER A 271 -13.54 6.97 14.29
N GLY A 272 -14.78 7.01 14.79
CA GLY A 272 -15.89 7.62 14.07
C GLY A 272 -15.74 9.14 13.92
N ILE A 273 -15.29 9.83 14.96
CA ILE A 273 -14.99 11.28 14.90
C ILE A 273 -13.91 11.53 13.86
N ARG A 274 -12.80 10.78 13.90
CA ARG A 274 -11.71 10.89 12.91
C ARG A 274 -12.20 10.60 11.48
N ALA A 275 -13.08 9.61 11.31
CA ALA A 275 -13.66 9.27 10.03
C ALA A 275 -14.48 10.42 9.41
N ILE A 276 -15.13 11.24 10.25
CA ILE A 276 -15.86 12.45 9.82
C ILE A 276 -14.89 13.57 9.46
N GLU A 277 -13.81 13.77 10.21
CA GLU A 277 -12.75 14.74 9.89
C GLU A 277 -12.05 14.45 8.56
N ASP A 278 -12.03 13.17 8.16
CA ASP A 278 -11.40 12.68 6.94
C ASP A 278 -12.36 12.64 5.71
N VAL A 279 -13.60 13.08 5.85
CA VAL A 279 -14.60 12.97 4.75
C VAL A 279 -14.25 13.81 3.54
N GLU A 280 -13.70 14.99 3.75
CA GLU A 280 -13.41 15.92 2.66
C GLU A 280 -12.28 15.41 1.76
N TYR A 281 -12.57 15.29 0.46
CA TYR A 281 -11.61 14.88 -0.56
C TYR A 281 -11.05 16.12 -1.28
N SER A 282 -10.15 16.82 -0.62
CA SER A 282 -9.54 18.06 -1.13
C SER A 282 -8.02 18.08 -0.91
N THR A 283 -7.32 18.88 -1.70
CA THR A 283 -5.87 19.12 -1.52
C THR A 283 -5.55 19.55 -0.11
N ASP A 284 -6.34 20.49 0.44
CA ASP A 284 -6.11 21.04 1.78
C ASP A 284 -6.26 19.98 2.87
N ASN A 285 -7.26 19.09 2.75
CA ASN A 285 -7.44 18.00 3.71
C ASN A 285 -6.30 16.96 3.62
N PHE A 286 -5.86 16.60 2.42
CA PHE A 286 -4.69 15.73 2.24
C PHE A 286 -3.42 16.39 2.80
N CYS A 287 -3.20 17.68 2.57
CA CYS A 287 -2.08 18.43 3.17
C CYS A 287 -2.15 18.41 4.69
N ARG A 288 -3.32 18.65 5.29
CA ARG A 288 -3.53 18.60 6.74
C ARG A 288 -3.19 17.22 7.31
N ILE A 289 -3.75 16.16 6.72
CA ILE A 289 -3.60 14.78 7.18
C ILE A 289 -2.14 14.34 7.17
N TYR A 290 -1.43 14.61 6.10
CA TYR A 290 -0.06 14.15 5.95
C TYR A 290 0.96 15.09 6.61
N SER A 291 0.62 16.37 6.85
CA SER A 291 1.43 17.26 7.70
C SER A 291 1.63 16.68 9.11
N GLU A 292 0.58 16.06 9.66
CA GLU A 292 0.64 15.44 10.99
C GLU A 292 1.67 14.29 11.03
N VAL A 293 1.73 13.48 9.98
CA VAL A 293 2.61 12.31 9.91
C VAL A 293 4.05 12.72 9.57
N LEU A 294 4.21 13.62 8.60
CA LEU A 294 5.53 14.09 8.14
C LEU A 294 6.22 15.02 9.14
N GLY A 295 5.46 15.61 10.07
CA GLY A 295 5.99 16.59 11.03
C GLY A 295 6.39 17.92 10.40
N VAL A 296 5.91 18.22 9.19
CA VAL A 296 6.11 19.48 8.47
C VAL A 296 4.77 20.00 7.96
N THR A 297 4.62 21.34 7.92
CA THR A 297 3.40 21.94 7.38
C THR A 297 3.42 21.92 5.86
N ILE A 298 2.46 21.24 5.24
CA ILE A 298 2.32 21.18 3.78
C ILE A 298 1.39 22.30 3.32
N ASN A 299 1.94 23.29 2.62
CA ASN A 299 1.18 24.35 1.94
C ASN A 299 2.04 25.01 0.85
N ALA A 300 1.41 25.82 -0.01
CA ALA A 300 2.06 26.46 -1.14
C ALA A 300 3.19 27.46 -0.74
N THR A 301 3.23 27.92 0.50
CA THR A 301 4.24 28.90 0.98
C THR A 301 5.44 28.22 1.62
N VAL A 302 5.22 27.21 2.47
CA VAL A 302 6.28 26.58 3.30
C VAL A 302 6.92 25.41 2.54
N THR A 303 6.11 24.63 1.83
CA THR A 303 6.53 23.41 1.12
C THR A 303 5.95 23.40 -0.30
N PRO A 304 6.31 24.36 -1.16
CA PRO A 304 5.69 24.51 -2.49
C PRO A 304 5.86 23.26 -3.36
N ALA A 305 7.00 22.57 -3.32
CA ALA A 305 7.21 21.38 -4.12
C ALA A 305 6.37 20.18 -3.63
N ILE A 306 6.25 19.98 -2.33
CA ILE A 306 5.38 18.95 -1.74
C ILE A 306 3.90 19.29 -1.98
N TYR A 307 3.52 20.56 -1.81
CA TYR A 307 2.14 21.00 -2.05
C TYR A 307 1.72 20.79 -3.51
N GLU A 308 2.57 21.15 -4.47
CA GLU A 308 2.33 20.89 -5.89
C GLU A 308 2.15 19.38 -6.16
N LEU A 309 3.03 18.54 -5.59
CA LEU A 309 2.91 17.10 -5.71
C LEU A 309 1.56 16.59 -5.19
N VAL A 310 1.11 17.03 -4.00
CA VAL A 310 -0.21 16.67 -3.47
C VAL A 310 -1.32 17.10 -4.40
N SER A 311 -1.33 18.36 -4.81
CA SER A 311 -2.42 18.95 -5.61
C SER A 311 -2.61 18.26 -6.96
N ARG A 312 -1.53 17.72 -7.55
CA ARG A 312 -1.56 17.05 -8.84
C ARG A 312 -1.81 15.54 -8.73
N VAL A 313 -1.38 14.90 -7.67
CA VAL A 313 -1.42 13.43 -7.55
C VAL A 313 -2.71 12.93 -6.88
N HIS A 314 -3.16 13.54 -5.76
CA HIS A 314 -4.32 12.97 -5.05
C HIS A 314 -5.59 12.82 -5.93
N PRO A 315 -5.88 13.73 -6.90
CA PRO A 315 -7.08 13.57 -7.73
C PRO A 315 -7.05 12.31 -8.59
N LEU A 316 -5.85 11.88 -9.01
CA LEU A 316 -5.66 10.73 -9.89
C LEU A 316 -6.14 9.43 -9.23
N GLY A 317 -5.96 9.30 -7.90
CA GLY A 317 -6.45 8.14 -7.16
C GLY A 317 -7.96 7.97 -7.25
N ASN A 318 -8.73 9.07 -7.15
CA ASN A 318 -10.17 9.02 -7.37
C ASN A 318 -10.53 8.84 -8.85
N ALA A 319 -9.82 9.53 -9.76
CA ALA A 319 -10.06 9.44 -11.20
C ALA A 319 -9.96 8.00 -11.72
N ALA A 320 -8.93 7.25 -11.32
CA ALA A 320 -8.72 5.86 -11.72
C ALA A 320 -9.84 4.89 -11.27
N THR A 321 -10.67 5.29 -10.30
CA THR A 321 -11.82 4.48 -9.87
C THR A 321 -13.07 4.68 -10.71
N GLN A 322 -13.13 5.73 -11.53
CA GLN A 322 -14.38 6.15 -12.16
C GLN A 322 -14.88 5.18 -13.24
N MET A 323 -13.97 4.53 -13.97
CA MET A 323 -14.36 3.51 -14.97
C MET A 323 -15.13 2.36 -14.32
N ALA A 324 -14.59 1.77 -13.25
CA ALA A 324 -15.27 0.69 -12.54
C ALA A 324 -16.55 1.16 -11.82
N LYS A 325 -16.54 2.39 -11.24
CA LYS A 325 -17.77 2.97 -10.65
C LYS A 325 -18.89 3.09 -11.67
N GLY A 326 -18.60 3.61 -12.86
CA GLY A 326 -19.57 3.74 -13.95
C GLY A 326 -20.00 2.40 -14.54
N HIS A 327 -19.08 1.42 -14.60
CA HIS A 327 -19.36 0.09 -15.15
C HIS A 327 -20.25 -0.76 -14.23
N TYR A 328 -19.90 -0.85 -12.95
CA TYR A 328 -20.59 -1.74 -12.02
C TYR A 328 -21.79 -1.10 -11.33
N MET A 329 -21.81 0.22 -11.18
CA MET A 329 -22.87 0.98 -10.49
C MET A 329 -23.33 0.33 -9.18
N ARG A 330 -22.36 -0.23 -8.42
CA ARG A 330 -22.63 -0.86 -7.13
C ARG A 330 -23.30 0.12 -6.18
N LYS A 331 -24.42 -0.28 -5.57
CA LYS A 331 -25.08 0.57 -4.57
C LYS A 331 -24.19 0.77 -3.35
N ARG A 332 -24.22 2.00 -2.83
CA ARG A 332 -23.53 2.32 -1.56
C ARG A 332 -24.25 1.69 -0.38
N PRO A 333 -23.55 1.36 0.74
CA PRO A 333 -24.18 0.74 1.91
C PRO A 333 -25.41 1.50 2.41
N TYR A 334 -25.30 2.81 2.61
CA TYR A 334 -26.42 3.62 3.13
C TYR A 334 -27.64 3.65 2.17
N VAL A 335 -27.41 3.50 0.87
CA VAL A 335 -28.50 3.42 -0.13
C VAL A 335 -29.17 2.05 -0.08
N GLU A 336 -28.36 0.98 -0.05
CA GLU A 336 -28.85 -0.39 -0.07
C GLU A 336 -29.57 -0.77 1.22
N MET A 337 -29.00 -0.33 2.37
CA MET A 337 -29.58 -0.57 3.70
C MET A 337 -30.69 0.41 4.05
N ASN A 338 -30.91 1.46 3.23
CA ASN A 338 -31.83 2.55 3.49
C ASN A 338 -31.60 3.20 4.87
N GLU A 339 -30.35 3.50 5.18
CA GLU A 339 -29.90 4.08 6.45
C GLU A 339 -29.14 5.39 6.21
N GLU A 340 -28.95 6.18 7.26
CA GLU A 340 -28.16 7.41 7.21
C GLU A 340 -26.68 7.11 7.44
N THR A 341 -25.81 7.90 6.80
CA THR A 341 -24.37 7.90 7.07
C THR A 341 -24.08 8.71 8.35
N SER A 342 -22.82 8.70 8.82
CA SER A 342 -22.41 9.61 9.89
C SER A 342 -22.07 11.04 9.41
N TYR A 343 -22.09 11.29 8.09
CA TYR A 343 -21.87 12.61 7.49
C TYR A 343 -22.86 12.84 6.32
N ARG A 344 -24.00 13.44 6.62
CA ARG A 344 -25.14 13.54 5.69
C ARG A 344 -24.99 14.48 4.49
N PRO A 345 -24.15 15.54 4.52
CA PRO A 345 -24.10 16.51 3.42
C PRO A 345 -23.86 15.89 2.03
N ASP A 346 -23.09 14.80 1.95
CA ASP A 346 -22.73 14.18 0.67
C ASP A 346 -23.71 13.09 0.19
N GLU A 347 -24.71 12.71 1.03
CA GLU A 347 -25.61 11.59 0.71
C GLU A 347 -26.38 11.81 -0.59
N ALA A 348 -26.92 13.00 -0.78
CA ALA A 348 -27.76 13.32 -1.94
C ALA A 348 -26.96 13.26 -3.26
N SER A 349 -25.75 13.81 -3.25
CA SER A 349 -24.89 13.88 -4.45
C SER A 349 -24.28 12.51 -4.81
N LEU A 350 -24.08 11.64 -3.84
CA LEU A 350 -23.43 10.34 -4.04
C LEU A 350 -24.41 9.18 -4.22
N ARG A 351 -25.71 9.40 -3.97
CA ARG A 351 -26.75 8.37 -4.00
C ARG A 351 -26.82 7.58 -5.30
N GLU A 352 -26.70 8.27 -6.40
CA GLU A 352 -26.78 7.71 -7.77
C GLU A 352 -25.40 7.38 -8.36
N THR A 353 -24.33 7.40 -7.55
CA THR A 353 -22.98 7.09 -8.01
C THR A 353 -22.52 5.71 -7.52
N GLY A 354 -21.75 5.00 -8.36
CA GLY A 354 -21.18 3.70 -7.99
C GLY A 354 -20.28 3.78 -6.75
N SER A 355 -20.36 2.77 -5.86
CA SER A 355 -19.50 2.71 -4.67
C SER A 355 -18.16 2.04 -4.92
N TYR A 356 -18.07 1.11 -5.86
CA TYR A 356 -16.90 0.24 -6.09
C TYR A 356 -16.03 0.71 -7.25
N PRO A 357 -14.70 0.80 -7.06
CA PRO A 357 -13.94 0.81 -5.80
C PRO A 357 -13.94 2.20 -5.14
N SER A 358 -13.46 2.30 -3.90
CA SER A 358 -13.44 3.56 -3.14
C SER A 358 -12.37 4.53 -3.61
N GLY A 359 -12.78 5.72 -4.11
CA GLY A 359 -11.86 6.79 -4.50
C GLY A 359 -11.08 7.39 -3.32
N HIS A 360 -11.67 7.50 -2.15
CA HIS A 360 -10.99 7.95 -0.94
C HIS A 360 -9.88 6.98 -0.50
N ALA A 361 -10.17 5.67 -0.52
CA ALA A 361 -9.16 4.67 -0.19
C ALA A 361 -8.02 4.64 -1.24
N SER A 362 -8.37 4.79 -2.52
CA SER A 362 -7.39 4.87 -3.60
C SER A 362 -6.48 6.08 -3.45
N GLY A 363 -7.04 7.29 -3.31
CA GLY A 363 -6.27 8.52 -3.20
C GLY A 363 -5.40 8.58 -1.94
N SER A 364 -5.91 8.11 -0.79
CA SER A 364 -5.13 8.10 0.44
C SER A 364 -3.97 7.10 0.38
N TRP A 365 -4.19 5.91 -0.17
CA TRP A 365 -3.15 4.91 -0.32
C TRP A 365 -2.08 5.35 -1.32
N LEU A 366 -2.50 5.90 -2.46
CA LEU A 366 -1.62 6.52 -3.44
C LEU A 366 -0.72 7.58 -2.79
N MET A 367 -1.32 8.52 -2.05
CA MET A 367 -0.54 9.58 -1.39
C MET A 367 0.42 9.04 -0.34
N ALA A 368 0.05 7.98 0.39
CA ALA A 368 0.95 7.36 1.35
C ALA A 368 2.17 6.71 0.66
N LEU A 369 1.97 6.06 -0.48
CA LEU A 369 3.07 5.50 -1.27
C LEU A 369 4.00 6.61 -1.80
N VAL A 370 3.44 7.69 -2.34
CA VAL A 370 4.18 8.86 -2.81
C VAL A 370 4.98 9.50 -1.66
N PHE A 371 4.34 9.72 -0.51
CA PHE A 371 5.04 10.30 0.64
C PHE A 371 6.07 9.36 1.27
N SER A 372 5.94 8.04 1.07
CA SER A 372 6.95 7.08 1.50
C SER A 372 8.29 7.27 0.78
N GLU A 373 8.27 7.75 -0.47
CA GLU A 373 9.49 8.18 -1.16
C GLU A 373 10.03 9.50 -0.64
N VAL A 374 9.15 10.48 -0.41
CA VAL A 374 9.54 11.79 0.11
C VAL A 374 10.18 11.67 1.49
N ALA A 375 9.63 10.82 2.35
CA ALA A 375 9.99 10.67 3.75
C ALA A 375 10.13 9.18 4.14
N ARG A 376 11.12 8.51 3.61
CA ARG A 376 11.37 7.07 3.77
C ARG A 376 11.23 6.56 5.21
N THR A 377 11.71 7.32 6.18
CA THR A 377 11.68 6.93 7.61
C THR A 377 10.28 6.98 8.22
N GLN A 378 9.31 7.59 7.52
CA GLN A 378 7.91 7.71 7.96
C GLN A 378 6.98 6.73 7.24
N GLN A 379 7.49 5.87 6.35
CA GLN A 379 6.69 5.00 5.49
C GLN A 379 5.62 4.22 6.26
N ASP A 380 6.00 3.54 7.33
CA ASP A 380 5.07 2.67 8.06
C ASP A 380 3.91 3.48 8.67
N ALA A 381 4.20 4.67 9.21
CA ALA A 381 3.21 5.58 9.76
C ALA A 381 2.30 6.17 8.66
N LEU A 382 2.85 6.50 7.49
CA LEU A 382 2.12 6.99 6.32
C LEU A 382 1.13 5.94 5.81
N LEU A 383 1.57 4.70 5.65
CA LEU A 383 0.74 3.57 5.23
C LEU A 383 -0.35 3.27 6.26
N ALA A 384 -0.02 3.26 7.56
CA ALA A 384 -1.00 3.08 8.64
C ALA A 384 -2.07 4.19 8.62
N ARG A 385 -1.66 5.44 8.38
CA ARG A 385 -2.59 6.56 8.28
C ARG A 385 -3.53 6.43 7.08
N ALA A 386 -3.01 6.04 5.92
CA ALA A 386 -3.82 5.80 4.73
C ALA A 386 -4.77 4.61 4.91
N TYR A 387 -4.31 3.55 5.58
CA TYR A 387 -5.15 2.42 5.90
C TYR A 387 -6.37 2.85 6.74
N THR A 388 -6.13 3.60 7.83
CA THR A 388 -7.21 4.11 8.69
C THR A 388 -8.12 5.12 8.00
N PHE A 389 -7.60 5.93 7.08
CA PHE A 389 -8.41 6.84 6.26
C PHE A 389 -9.43 6.07 5.41
N GLY A 390 -8.98 5.02 4.72
CA GLY A 390 -9.85 4.14 3.95
C GLY A 390 -10.91 3.47 4.84
N GLN A 391 -10.51 2.94 6.02
CA GLN A 391 -11.46 2.32 6.98
C GLN A 391 -12.51 3.32 7.47
N GLY A 392 -12.18 4.61 7.55
CA GLY A 392 -13.14 5.66 7.84
C GLY A 392 -14.35 5.68 6.90
N ARG A 393 -14.20 5.21 5.64
CA ARG A 393 -15.30 5.16 4.69
C ARG A 393 -16.31 4.06 4.99
N VAL A 394 -15.87 2.95 5.60
CA VAL A 394 -16.74 1.89 6.11
C VAL A 394 -17.48 2.39 7.36
N ILE A 395 -16.74 3.02 8.29
CA ILE A 395 -17.31 3.57 9.54
C ILE A 395 -18.40 4.61 9.23
N THR A 396 -18.13 5.52 8.30
CA THR A 396 -19.11 6.55 7.91
C THR A 396 -20.31 5.97 7.15
N GLY A 397 -20.19 4.78 6.55
CA GLY A 397 -21.28 4.12 5.82
C GLY A 397 -21.34 4.46 4.32
N TYR A 398 -20.29 5.07 3.77
CA TYR A 398 -20.24 5.45 2.35
C TYR A 398 -19.76 4.33 1.42
N HIS A 399 -18.97 3.38 1.95
CA HIS A 399 -18.37 2.31 1.18
C HIS A 399 -18.43 0.98 1.92
N TRP A 400 -18.56 -0.10 1.16
CA TRP A 400 -18.36 -1.45 1.63
C TRP A 400 -16.88 -1.70 1.91
N GLN A 401 -16.56 -2.73 2.71
CA GLN A 401 -15.17 -3.06 2.99
C GLN A 401 -14.39 -3.42 1.72
N THR A 402 -15.00 -4.22 0.86
CA THR A 402 -14.35 -4.60 -0.41
C THR A 402 -14.16 -3.42 -1.36
N ASP A 403 -15.02 -2.38 -1.34
CA ASP A 403 -14.77 -1.15 -2.10
C ASP A 403 -13.47 -0.47 -1.63
N VAL A 404 -13.24 -0.47 -0.32
CA VAL A 404 -12.05 0.14 0.29
C VAL A 404 -10.80 -0.67 -0.01
N ASP A 405 -10.89 -2.00 0.08
CA ASP A 405 -9.77 -2.91 -0.14
C ASP A 405 -9.28 -2.81 -1.59
N TYR A 406 -10.18 -2.91 -2.56
CA TYR A 406 -9.81 -2.74 -3.98
C TYR A 406 -9.49 -1.29 -4.36
N GLY A 407 -10.01 -0.31 -3.61
CA GLY A 407 -9.57 1.07 -3.73
C GLY A 407 -8.06 1.24 -3.50
N ARG A 408 -7.49 0.55 -2.50
CA ARG A 408 -6.03 0.58 -2.25
C ARG A 408 -5.23 -0.05 -3.38
N LEU A 409 -5.73 -1.13 -4.00
CA LEU A 409 -5.08 -1.72 -5.17
C LEU A 409 -5.06 -0.73 -6.35
N VAL A 410 -6.15 0.02 -6.56
CA VAL A 410 -6.17 1.10 -7.56
C VAL A 410 -5.12 2.15 -7.25
N GLY A 411 -5.02 2.60 -6.01
CA GLY A 411 -3.99 3.56 -5.58
C GLY A 411 -2.56 3.05 -5.85
N SER A 412 -2.30 1.76 -5.63
CA SER A 412 -1.01 1.12 -5.91
C SER A 412 -0.70 1.06 -7.41
N ALA A 413 -1.70 0.73 -8.23
CA ALA A 413 -1.55 0.70 -9.69
C ALA A 413 -1.26 2.10 -10.26
N VAL A 414 -1.97 3.13 -9.78
CA VAL A 414 -1.71 4.53 -10.17
C VAL A 414 -0.30 4.94 -9.75
N TYR A 415 0.12 4.60 -8.52
CA TYR A 415 1.46 4.89 -8.03
C TYR A 415 2.55 4.34 -8.96
N ALA A 416 2.47 3.07 -9.33
CA ALA A 416 3.42 2.46 -10.26
C ALA A 416 3.48 3.22 -11.59
N VAL A 417 2.32 3.47 -12.19
CA VAL A 417 2.25 4.12 -13.51
C VAL A 417 2.75 5.57 -13.50
N LEU A 418 2.63 6.29 -12.39
CA LEU A 418 3.18 7.65 -12.26
C LEU A 418 4.69 7.71 -12.54
N HIS A 419 5.45 6.67 -12.23
CA HIS A 419 6.90 6.61 -12.49
C HIS A 419 7.27 6.46 -13.96
N THR A 420 6.29 6.29 -14.84
CA THR A 420 6.49 6.40 -16.30
C THR A 420 6.45 7.84 -16.81
N ASP A 421 6.01 8.79 -15.98
CA ASP A 421 5.91 10.21 -16.30
C ASP A 421 7.13 11.00 -15.80
N LYS A 422 7.88 11.60 -16.72
CA LYS A 422 9.11 12.34 -16.39
C LYS A 422 8.85 13.60 -15.56
N GLU A 423 7.70 14.24 -15.71
CA GLU A 423 7.35 15.41 -14.93
C GLU A 423 7.03 15.03 -13.49
N PHE A 424 6.32 13.90 -13.29
CA PHE A 424 6.12 13.33 -11.96
C PHE A 424 7.46 13.00 -11.29
N VAL A 425 8.36 12.27 -11.96
CA VAL A 425 9.69 11.92 -11.41
C VAL A 425 10.50 13.18 -11.07
N SER A 426 10.46 14.20 -11.93
CA SER A 426 11.12 15.48 -11.66
C SER A 426 10.51 16.20 -10.47
N GLN A 427 9.18 16.22 -10.34
CA GLN A 427 8.48 16.85 -9.21
C GLN A 427 8.73 16.08 -7.90
N MET A 428 8.78 14.76 -7.96
CA MET A 428 9.13 13.91 -6.82
C MET A 428 10.53 14.25 -6.30
N ALA A 429 11.52 14.38 -7.18
CA ALA A 429 12.88 14.76 -6.79
C ALA A 429 12.93 16.14 -6.09
N LYS A 430 12.13 17.12 -6.54
CA LYS A 430 12.01 18.43 -5.88
C LYS A 430 11.41 18.29 -4.48
N ALA A 431 10.32 17.51 -4.33
CA ALA A 431 9.66 17.29 -3.05
C ALA A 431 10.56 16.57 -2.04
N VAL A 432 11.32 15.57 -2.49
CA VAL A 432 12.32 14.85 -1.67
C VAL A 432 13.40 15.82 -1.14
N ASN A 433 13.92 16.68 -2.02
CA ASN A 433 14.96 17.66 -1.64
C ASN A 433 14.41 18.71 -0.68
N GLU A 434 13.18 19.19 -0.91
CA GLU A 434 12.50 20.13 -0.02
C GLU A 434 12.29 19.52 1.37
N TYR A 435 11.78 18.29 1.46
CA TYR A 435 11.59 17.59 2.73
C TYR A 435 12.92 17.40 3.48
N LYS A 436 13.96 16.90 2.80
CA LYS A 436 15.29 16.70 3.39
C LYS A 436 15.85 18.00 3.98
N SER A 437 15.69 19.12 3.27
CA SER A 437 16.17 20.43 3.71
C SER A 437 15.45 20.91 4.98
N LEU A 438 14.12 20.77 5.02
CA LEU A 438 13.30 21.15 6.18
C LEU A 438 13.54 20.22 7.38
N TYR A 439 13.61 18.91 7.13
CA TYR A 439 13.84 17.93 8.19
C TYR A 439 15.20 18.14 8.86
N SER A 440 16.25 18.40 8.08
CA SER A 440 17.58 18.74 8.60
C SER A 440 17.57 20.03 9.41
N ALA A 441 16.86 21.07 8.95
CA ALA A 441 16.75 22.33 9.66
C ALA A 441 16.02 22.18 11.01
N ILE A 442 14.93 21.36 11.05
CA ILE A 442 14.19 21.09 12.29
C ILE A 442 15.03 20.30 13.30
N HIS A 443 15.87 19.38 12.83
CA HIS A 443 16.70 18.55 13.73
C HIS A 443 17.96 19.25 14.19
N THR A 444 18.57 20.14 13.37
CA THR A 444 19.69 20.99 13.83
C THR A 444 19.24 22.01 14.85
N VAL A 445 18.00 22.48 14.81
CA VAL A 445 17.44 23.35 15.89
C VAL A 445 17.13 22.57 17.17
N LYS A 446 17.00 21.24 17.08
CA LYS A 446 16.83 20.32 18.23
C LYS A 446 18.13 19.82 18.84
N ASP A 447 19.30 20.18 18.28
CA ASP A 447 20.57 19.96 18.95
C ASP A 447 20.55 20.78 20.22
N GLU A 448 20.56 20.11 21.36
CA GLU A 448 20.45 20.69 22.70
C GLU A 448 21.55 21.76 22.86
N PRO A 449 21.24 22.90 23.49
CA PRO A 449 22.30 23.82 23.92
C PRO A 449 23.34 23.01 24.68
N GLN A 450 24.62 23.22 24.37
CA GLN A 450 25.72 22.57 25.09
C GLN A 450 25.43 22.59 26.59
N GLU A 451 25.72 21.53 27.33
CA GLU A 451 25.35 21.37 28.77
C GLU A 451 25.65 22.59 29.64
N GLY A 452 26.47 23.53 29.16
CA GLY A 452 26.81 24.84 29.79
C GLY A 452 25.70 25.88 29.66
N GLU A 453 24.88 25.86 28.61
CA GLU A 453 23.94 26.95 28.27
C GLU A 453 22.47 26.65 28.57
N ALA A 454 22.14 25.41 28.96
CA ALA A 454 20.74 25.01 29.22
C ALA A 454 20.17 25.86 30.39
N PRO A 455 18.98 26.47 30.20
CA PRO A 455 18.36 27.28 31.25
C PRO A 455 18.01 26.44 32.48
N ILE A 456 18.15 27.02 33.63
CA ILE A 456 17.86 26.38 34.92
C ILE A 456 16.50 26.85 35.42
N TYR A 457 15.68 25.91 35.89
CA TYR A 457 14.34 26.19 36.42
C TYR A 457 14.24 25.69 37.88
N THR A 458 13.39 26.32 38.65
CA THR A 458 12.91 25.74 39.94
C THR A 458 12.00 24.57 39.66
N LEU A 459 11.68 23.75 40.68
CA LEU A 459 10.68 22.66 40.57
C LEU A 459 9.26 23.16 40.23
N GLN A 460 8.99 24.44 40.46
CA GLN A 460 7.74 25.12 40.11
C GLN A 460 7.74 25.68 38.69
N GLY A 461 8.78 25.41 37.88
CA GLY A 461 8.87 25.82 36.48
C GLY A 461 9.34 27.28 36.29
N VAL A 462 9.80 27.99 37.32
CA VAL A 462 10.29 29.35 37.19
C VAL A 462 11.74 29.32 36.67
N ARG A 463 12.01 29.98 35.53
CA ARG A 463 13.33 30.13 34.95
C ARG A 463 14.19 31.02 35.80
N LEU A 464 15.39 30.57 36.12
CA LEU A 464 16.40 31.39 36.86
C LEU A 464 17.23 32.20 35.87
N SER A 465 17.48 33.46 36.22
CA SER A 465 18.32 34.37 35.44
C SER A 465 19.84 34.18 35.68
N ALA A 466 20.20 33.45 36.73
CA ALA A 466 21.56 33.08 37.08
C ALA A 466 21.60 31.69 37.72
N PRO A 467 22.77 31.02 37.77
CA PRO A 467 22.92 29.74 38.46
C PRO A 467 22.44 29.82 39.91
N PRO A 468 21.69 28.82 40.41
CA PRO A 468 21.19 28.85 41.77
C PRO A 468 22.30 28.73 42.80
N THR A 469 22.25 29.59 43.78
CA THR A 469 23.21 29.63 44.90
C THR A 469 22.63 29.00 46.18
N ARG A 470 21.36 28.69 46.20
CA ARG A 470 20.69 28.01 47.33
C ARG A 470 20.70 26.49 47.16
N HIS A 471 20.95 25.79 48.26
CA HIS A 471 20.80 24.32 48.30
C HIS A 471 19.40 23.94 47.85
N GLY A 472 19.30 22.99 46.95
CA GLY A 472 17.99 22.51 46.46
C GLY A 472 18.06 21.74 45.15
N ILE A 473 16.89 21.24 44.72
CA ILE A 473 16.73 20.53 43.45
C ILE A 473 16.21 21.51 42.39
N TYR A 474 16.87 21.53 41.26
CA TYR A 474 16.56 22.37 40.11
C TYR A 474 16.48 21.49 38.85
N ILE A 475 15.94 22.04 37.78
CA ILE A 475 15.88 21.40 36.46
C ILE A 475 16.78 22.19 35.52
N LYS A 476 17.82 21.54 34.96
CA LYS A 476 18.67 22.09 33.90
C LYS A 476 18.50 21.27 32.64
N GLY A 477 17.92 21.87 31.57
CA GLY A 477 17.46 21.12 30.40
C GLY A 477 16.43 20.08 30.82
N LYS A 478 16.66 18.80 30.54
CA LYS A 478 15.78 17.67 30.91
C LYS A 478 16.24 16.93 32.19
N LYS A 479 17.33 17.39 32.85
CA LYS A 479 17.91 16.68 33.98
C LYS A 479 17.62 17.42 35.32
N LYS A 480 17.33 16.64 36.38
CA LYS A 480 17.32 17.15 37.73
C LYS A 480 18.78 17.35 38.22
N ILE A 481 19.11 18.56 38.68
CA ILE A 481 20.40 18.87 39.32
C ILE A 481 20.19 19.19 40.81
N ASN A 482 21.08 18.73 41.64
CA ASN A 482 21.08 19.02 43.09
C ASN A 482 22.23 19.96 43.39
N ILE A 483 21.92 21.15 43.83
CA ILE A 483 22.93 22.13 44.33
C ILE A 483 23.04 21.90 45.83
N ARG A 484 24.22 21.47 46.25
CA ARG A 484 24.57 21.23 47.67
C ARG A 484 25.23 22.45 48.31
#